data_c7c61e3b2c1c3131161877b11302ee70
#
_entry.id   c7c61e3b2c1c3131161877b11302ee70
#
_cell.length_a   1.000
_cell.length_b   1.000
_cell.length_c   1.000
_cell.angle_alpha   90.00
_cell.angle_beta   90.00
_cell.angle_gamma   90.00
#
_symmetry.space_group_name_H-M   'P 1'
#
loop_
_entity.id
_entity.type
_entity.pdbx_description
1 polymer ?
#
loop_
_entity_poly.entity_id
_entity_poly.type
_entity_poly.pdbx_seq_one_letter_code
_entity_poly.pdbx_strand_id
1 'polypeptide(L)'
;MMLMRAMQVGLALVAVGVASAGDASAQGRGGFQLAPLLMETNAFPDGGIIPPQFTGRGGNTQPGFRFSNAPAGTVAYAIIFHDIDVALPGGTDDVLHWIVWNIPASAGGIPEGSLPPGSVQGNNLRGQPNYMGPGAPAGPRYHHYVWELYALSANLELPATATRADLIAAMAGKVVAKAAYVGRYRGEA
;
A
#
# COMPACT_ATOMS: atom_id res chain seq x y z
N MET A 1 99.35 16.93 14.87
CA MET A 1 98.94 15.84 14.00
C MET A 1 97.52 15.44 14.42
N MET A 2 96.52 16.02 13.84
CA MET A 2 95.08 15.92 14.22
C MET A 2 94.29 15.73 13.00
N LEU A 3 93.71 14.53 12.81
CA LEU A 3 92.85 14.16 11.67
C LEU A 3 91.49 14.80 11.83
N MET A 4 91.10 15.63 10.89
CA MET A 4 89.73 16.10 10.72
C MET A 4 88.90 15.06 9.97
N ARG A 5 87.89 14.51 10.62
CA ARG A 5 86.85 13.69 9.98
C ARG A 5 85.79 14.60 9.40
N ALA A 6 85.63 14.52 8.09
CA ALA A 6 84.49 15.18 7.38
C ALA A 6 83.21 14.40 7.65
N MET A 7 82.18 15.13 8.08
CA MET A 7 80.82 14.62 8.31
C MET A 7 80.03 14.89 7.06
N GLN A 8 79.68 13.85 6.32
CA GLN A 8 78.74 13.95 5.18
C GLN A 8 77.32 14.01 5.72
N VAL A 9 76.64 15.11 5.39
CA VAL A 9 75.18 15.28 5.67
C VAL A 9 74.47 14.73 4.46
N GLY A 10 73.80 13.62 4.61
CA GLY A 10 72.90 13.03 3.61
C GLY A 10 71.57 13.75 3.63
N LEU A 11 71.23 14.35 2.48
CA LEU A 11 69.94 14.99 2.24
C LEU A 11 68.92 13.90 1.84
N ALA A 12 68.00 13.55 2.76
CA ALA A 12 66.91 12.64 2.46
C ALA A 12 65.79 13.42 1.74
N LEU A 13 65.58 13.12 0.43
CA LEU A 13 64.39 13.55 -0.26
C LEU A 13 63.18 12.77 0.23
N VAL A 14 62.26 13.46 0.93
CA VAL A 14 60.93 12.94 1.23
C VAL A 14 60.06 13.14 -0.03
N ALA A 15 59.78 12.05 -0.77
CA ALA A 15 58.80 12.04 -1.82
C ALA A 15 57.41 12.06 -1.18
N VAL A 16 56.71 13.19 -1.27
CA VAL A 16 55.30 13.28 -0.92
C VAL A 16 54.51 12.63 -2.05
N GLY A 17 54.06 11.39 -1.82
CA GLY A 17 53.12 10.71 -2.71
C GLY A 17 51.74 11.41 -2.60
N VAL A 18 51.35 12.09 -3.66
CA VAL A 18 49.98 12.56 -3.84
C VAL A 18 49.13 11.31 -4.09
N ALA A 19 48.43 10.83 -3.04
CA ALA A 19 47.39 9.85 -3.22
C ALA A 19 46.25 10.53 -4.01
N SER A 20 46.08 10.15 -5.27
CA SER A 20 44.88 10.45 -6.03
C SER A 20 43.70 9.85 -5.29
N ALA A 21 42.81 10.70 -4.82
CA ALA A 21 41.49 10.27 -4.33
C ALA A 21 40.80 9.56 -5.50
N GLY A 22 40.80 8.23 -5.46
CA GLY A 22 39.99 7.43 -6.37
C GLY A 22 38.54 7.87 -6.17
N ASP A 23 37.86 8.18 -7.29
CA ASP A 23 36.44 8.40 -7.34
C ASP A 23 35.76 7.26 -6.61
N ALA A 24 35.24 7.55 -5.41
CA ALA A 24 34.24 6.74 -4.77
C ALA A 24 33.02 6.84 -5.68
N SER A 25 32.95 5.91 -6.67
CA SER A 25 31.76 5.67 -7.41
C SER A 25 30.64 5.52 -6.39
N ALA A 26 29.72 6.48 -6.41
CA ALA A 26 28.49 6.43 -5.66
C ALA A 26 27.81 5.10 -6.03
N GLN A 27 28.01 4.08 -5.21
CA GLN A 27 27.17 2.90 -5.22
C GLN A 27 25.76 3.44 -4.97
N GLY A 28 24.99 3.51 -6.07
CA GLY A 28 23.61 3.93 -6.02
C GLY A 28 22.94 3.18 -4.88
N ARG A 29 22.48 3.92 -3.89
CA ARG A 29 21.49 3.42 -2.94
C ARG A 29 20.40 2.86 -3.82
N GLY A 30 20.28 1.53 -3.89
CA GLY A 30 19.16 0.86 -4.51
C GLY A 30 17.92 1.34 -3.78
N GLY A 31 17.38 2.48 -4.22
CA GLY A 31 16.09 2.96 -3.75
C GLY A 31 15.12 1.85 -4.08
N PHE A 32 14.35 1.42 -3.10
CA PHE A 32 13.18 0.59 -3.30
C PHE A 32 12.28 1.34 -4.29
N GLN A 33 12.47 1.10 -5.58
CA GLN A 33 11.55 1.57 -6.61
C GLN A 33 10.35 0.63 -6.57
N LEU A 34 9.41 0.92 -5.66
CA LEU A 34 8.09 0.33 -5.75
C LEU A 34 7.47 0.81 -7.06
N ALA A 35 7.08 -0.14 -7.90
CA ALA A 35 6.30 0.22 -9.08
C ALA A 35 5.07 1.00 -8.62
N PRO A 36 4.71 2.12 -9.26
CA PRO A 36 3.60 2.96 -8.84
C PRO A 36 2.27 2.30 -9.24
N LEU A 37 1.82 1.32 -8.47
CA LEU A 37 0.48 0.78 -8.61
C LEU A 37 -0.53 1.91 -8.39
N LEU A 38 -1.49 2.06 -9.29
CA LEU A 38 -2.54 3.07 -9.20
C LEU A 38 -3.90 2.41 -9.03
N MET A 39 -4.75 3.05 -8.23
CA MET A 39 -6.16 2.72 -8.03
C MET A 39 -6.98 3.99 -8.28
N GLU A 40 -7.92 3.94 -9.21
CA GLU A 40 -8.68 5.10 -9.66
C GLU A 40 -10.16 4.76 -9.81
N THR A 41 -11.03 5.73 -9.58
CA THR A 41 -12.48 5.64 -9.88
C THR A 41 -13.00 6.92 -10.50
N ASN A 42 -14.04 6.81 -11.31
CA ASN A 42 -14.79 7.96 -11.80
C ASN A 42 -15.94 8.36 -10.86
N ALA A 43 -16.16 7.62 -9.77
CA ALA A 43 -17.27 7.83 -8.83
C ALA A 43 -17.10 9.09 -7.99
N PHE A 44 -15.87 9.37 -7.56
CA PHE A 44 -15.48 10.56 -6.79
C PHE A 44 -13.96 10.73 -6.84
N PRO A 45 -13.43 11.95 -6.69
CA PRO A 45 -11.97 12.16 -6.65
C PRO A 45 -11.35 11.58 -5.37
N ASP A 46 -10.06 11.25 -5.41
CA ASP A 46 -9.30 10.85 -4.22
C ASP A 46 -9.34 11.95 -3.15
N GLY A 47 -9.65 11.55 -1.91
CA GLY A 47 -9.95 12.49 -0.83
C GLY A 47 -11.31 13.20 -0.95
N GLY A 48 -12.13 12.89 -1.96
CA GLY A 48 -13.44 13.50 -2.22
C GLY A 48 -14.57 12.95 -1.36
N ILE A 49 -15.75 13.53 -1.54
CA ILE A 49 -16.97 13.08 -0.86
C ILE A 49 -17.53 11.86 -1.57
N ILE A 50 -17.83 10.82 -0.81
CA ILE A 50 -18.45 9.59 -1.33
C ILE A 50 -19.92 9.84 -1.63
N PRO A 51 -20.36 9.63 -2.88
CA PRO A 51 -21.78 9.80 -3.27
C PRO A 51 -22.72 8.83 -2.53
N PRO A 52 -23.99 9.22 -2.31
CA PRO A 52 -24.94 8.44 -1.54
C PRO A 52 -25.11 6.98 -1.99
N GLN A 53 -25.05 6.70 -3.29
CA GLN A 53 -25.22 5.35 -3.83
C GLN A 53 -24.19 4.33 -3.30
N PHE A 54 -23.01 4.80 -2.85
CA PHE A 54 -21.96 3.96 -2.31
C PHE A 54 -22.00 3.86 -0.79
N THR A 55 -22.89 4.56 -0.11
CA THR A 55 -22.99 4.60 1.34
C THR A 55 -23.98 3.57 1.89
N GLY A 56 -23.79 3.15 3.14
CA GLY A 56 -24.67 2.19 3.81
C GLY A 56 -26.09 2.71 4.08
N ARG A 57 -26.31 4.03 4.00
CA ARG A 57 -27.64 4.67 4.10
C ARG A 57 -28.28 4.95 2.75
N GLY A 58 -27.52 4.83 1.67
CA GLY A 58 -27.98 4.99 0.30
C GLY A 58 -28.08 3.66 -0.43
N GLY A 59 -27.43 3.53 -1.58
CA GLY A 59 -27.52 2.33 -2.40
C GLY A 59 -26.73 1.12 -1.91
N ASN A 60 -25.79 1.31 -0.98
CA ASN A 60 -24.84 0.28 -0.49
C ASN A 60 -24.13 -0.49 -1.61
N THR A 61 -23.89 0.17 -2.73
CA THR A 61 -23.18 -0.39 -3.89
C THR A 61 -21.69 -0.14 -3.76
N GLN A 62 -20.83 -1.14 -4.00
CA GLN A 62 -19.42 -0.85 -4.02
C GLN A 62 -19.06 -0.05 -5.27
N PRO A 63 -18.17 0.99 -5.17
CA PRO A 63 -17.71 1.74 -6.32
C PRO A 63 -16.88 0.87 -7.25
N GLY A 64 -16.95 1.14 -8.55
CA GLY A 64 -16.04 0.56 -9.52
C GLY A 64 -14.64 1.19 -9.40
N PHE A 65 -13.59 0.39 -9.56
CA PHE A 65 -12.20 0.85 -9.57
C PHE A 65 -11.43 0.29 -10.75
N ARG A 66 -10.54 1.09 -11.31
CA ARG A 66 -9.53 0.67 -12.28
C ARG A 66 -8.17 0.58 -11.60
N PHE A 67 -7.41 -0.46 -11.93
CA PHE A 67 -6.04 -0.65 -11.47
C PHE A 67 -5.09 -0.53 -12.65
N SER A 68 -4.02 0.21 -12.49
CA SER A 68 -3.00 0.39 -13.53
C SER A 68 -1.59 0.34 -12.94
N ASN A 69 -0.60 0.17 -13.81
CA ASN A 69 0.81 0.05 -13.46
C ASN A 69 1.12 -1.09 -12.48
N ALA A 70 0.39 -2.21 -12.58
CA ALA A 70 0.72 -3.39 -11.80
C ALA A 70 2.13 -3.89 -12.15
N PRO A 71 2.97 -4.24 -11.16
CA PRO A 71 4.28 -4.83 -11.42
C PRO A 71 4.18 -6.14 -12.21
N ALA A 72 5.22 -6.44 -13.00
CA ALA A 72 5.34 -7.75 -13.62
C ALA A 72 5.29 -8.85 -12.54
N GLY A 73 4.60 -9.97 -12.83
CA GLY A 73 4.39 -11.05 -11.87
C GLY A 73 3.18 -10.87 -10.95
N THR A 74 2.40 -9.79 -11.10
CA THR A 74 1.10 -9.68 -10.42
C THR A 74 0.14 -10.74 -10.98
N VAL A 75 -0.36 -11.58 -10.09
CA VAL A 75 -1.33 -12.68 -10.41
C VAL A 75 -2.75 -12.26 -10.02
N ALA A 76 -2.90 -11.62 -8.87
CA ALA A 76 -4.19 -11.21 -8.33
C ALA A 76 -4.06 -9.92 -7.53
N TYR A 77 -5.24 -9.35 -7.18
CA TYR A 77 -5.31 -8.25 -6.22
C TYR A 77 -6.15 -8.63 -5.00
N ALA A 78 -5.91 -7.91 -3.90
CA ALA A 78 -6.78 -7.88 -2.74
C ALA A 78 -7.09 -6.43 -2.37
N ILE A 79 -8.29 -6.22 -1.79
CA ILE A 79 -8.71 -4.91 -1.25
C ILE A 79 -9.10 -5.09 0.21
N ILE A 80 -8.67 -4.15 1.06
CA ILE A 80 -9.17 -3.92 2.41
C ILE A 80 -9.82 -2.54 2.41
N PHE A 81 -11.08 -2.46 2.77
CA PHE A 81 -11.84 -1.22 2.87
C PHE A 81 -12.28 -0.99 4.32
N HIS A 82 -11.90 0.13 4.90
CA HIS A 82 -12.09 0.41 6.33
C HIS A 82 -12.25 1.90 6.62
N ASP A 83 -12.88 2.23 7.77
CA ASP A 83 -13.04 3.57 8.33
C ASP A 83 -11.97 3.78 9.41
N ILE A 84 -10.99 4.62 9.12
CA ILE A 84 -9.82 4.82 10.00
C ILE A 84 -10.08 5.81 11.15
N ASP A 85 -11.24 6.46 11.18
CA ASP A 85 -11.58 7.45 12.21
C ASP A 85 -12.27 6.86 13.44
N VAL A 86 -12.55 5.55 13.42
CA VAL A 86 -13.24 4.85 14.52
C VAL A 86 -12.36 3.74 15.06
N ALA A 87 -11.87 3.90 16.30
CA ALA A 87 -11.23 2.84 17.03
C ALA A 87 -12.29 1.91 17.65
N LEU A 88 -12.11 0.60 17.49
CA LEU A 88 -12.97 -0.38 18.17
C LEU A 88 -12.64 -0.44 19.67
N PRO A 89 -13.62 -0.66 20.56
CA PRO A 89 -13.39 -0.69 21.99
C PRO A 89 -12.33 -1.71 22.40
N GLY A 90 -11.35 -1.25 23.18
CA GLY A 90 -10.31 -2.11 23.74
C GLY A 90 -9.15 -2.47 22.84
N GLY A 91 -9.10 -1.95 21.60
CA GLY A 91 -8.05 -2.25 20.64
C GLY A 91 -7.60 -1.05 19.81
N THR A 92 -6.72 -1.33 18.86
CA THR A 92 -6.24 -0.40 17.84
C THR A 92 -6.90 -0.63 16.49
N ASP A 93 -7.77 -1.64 16.39
CA ASP A 93 -8.48 -1.94 15.15
C ASP A 93 -9.54 -0.88 14.86
N ASP A 94 -9.72 -0.63 13.58
CA ASP A 94 -10.73 0.26 13.03
C ASP A 94 -11.94 -0.51 12.46
N VAL A 95 -12.92 0.21 11.93
CA VAL A 95 -14.14 -0.41 11.39
C VAL A 95 -13.86 -1.00 10.02
N LEU A 96 -13.84 -2.32 9.93
CA LEU A 96 -13.73 -3.05 8.67
C LEU A 96 -15.06 -3.01 7.91
N HIS A 97 -15.02 -2.44 6.70
CA HIS A 97 -16.17 -2.32 5.82
C HIS A 97 -16.24 -3.43 4.76
N TRP A 98 -15.08 -3.90 4.26
CA TRP A 98 -15.04 -4.93 3.23
C TRP A 98 -13.63 -5.49 3.04
N ILE A 99 -13.54 -6.78 2.74
CA ILE A 99 -12.35 -7.42 2.21
C ILE A 99 -12.71 -8.28 1.01
N VAL A 100 -11.85 -8.23 0.00
CA VAL A 100 -11.96 -9.08 -1.19
C VAL A 100 -10.55 -9.44 -1.67
N TRP A 101 -10.38 -10.65 -2.16
CA TRP A 101 -9.12 -11.14 -2.70
C TRP A 101 -9.34 -12.01 -3.93
N ASN A 102 -8.23 -12.46 -4.53
CA ASN A 102 -8.22 -13.21 -5.78
C ASN A 102 -8.95 -12.49 -6.92
N ILE A 103 -8.94 -11.15 -6.90
CA ILE A 103 -9.36 -10.36 -8.06
C ILE A 103 -8.32 -10.60 -9.15
N PRO A 104 -8.67 -11.22 -10.31
CA PRO A 104 -7.68 -11.57 -11.33
C PRO A 104 -6.93 -10.34 -11.84
N ALA A 105 -5.60 -10.42 -11.97
CA ALA A 105 -4.80 -9.31 -12.51
C ALA A 105 -5.24 -8.90 -13.91
N SER A 106 -5.72 -9.85 -14.71
CA SER A 106 -6.26 -9.60 -16.07
C SER A 106 -7.53 -8.77 -16.11
N ALA A 107 -8.25 -8.65 -14.98
CA ALA A 107 -9.47 -7.83 -14.92
C ALA A 107 -9.18 -6.33 -14.97
N GLY A 108 -7.96 -5.89 -14.55
CA GLY A 108 -7.57 -4.49 -14.54
C GLY A 108 -8.42 -3.61 -13.61
N GLY A 109 -9.21 -4.21 -12.72
CA GLY A 109 -10.08 -3.48 -11.79
C GLY A 109 -11.30 -4.29 -11.36
N ILE A 110 -12.24 -3.59 -10.72
CA ILE A 110 -13.56 -4.14 -10.34
C ILE A 110 -14.66 -3.24 -10.91
N PRO A 111 -15.71 -3.79 -11.55
CA PRO A 111 -16.87 -3.03 -11.97
C PRO A 111 -17.69 -2.52 -10.76
N GLU A 112 -18.46 -1.45 -10.93
CA GLU A 112 -19.43 -1.01 -9.92
C GLU A 112 -20.47 -2.11 -9.64
N GLY A 113 -20.75 -2.36 -8.37
CA GLY A 113 -21.79 -3.29 -7.92
C GLY A 113 -21.52 -4.77 -8.19
N SER A 114 -20.35 -5.14 -8.72
CA SER A 114 -20.01 -6.53 -9.04
C SER A 114 -18.51 -6.82 -8.89
N LEU A 115 -18.16 -8.10 -8.93
CA LEU A 115 -16.77 -8.55 -8.88
C LEU A 115 -16.43 -9.42 -10.09
N PRO A 116 -15.19 -9.36 -10.57
CA PRO A 116 -14.70 -10.29 -11.59
C PRO A 116 -14.81 -11.75 -11.12
N PRO A 117 -15.10 -12.70 -12.02
CA PRO A 117 -15.12 -14.13 -11.70
C PRO A 117 -13.82 -14.58 -11.03
N GLY A 118 -13.93 -15.42 -9.99
CA GLY A 118 -12.80 -15.89 -9.20
C GLY A 118 -12.48 -15.05 -7.96
N SER A 119 -13.01 -13.85 -7.86
CA SER A 119 -12.88 -13.03 -6.65
C SER A 119 -13.67 -13.63 -5.47
N VAL A 120 -13.10 -13.54 -4.29
CA VAL A 120 -13.71 -14.04 -3.04
C VAL A 120 -13.83 -12.88 -2.06
N GLN A 121 -14.98 -12.77 -1.40
CA GLN A 121 -15.23 -11.80 -0.34
C GLN A 121 -15.14 -12.47 1.02
N GLY A 122 -14.56 -11.79 2.01
CA GLY A 122 -14.51 -12.24 3.39
C GLY A 122 -15.41 -11.41 4.30
N ASN A 123 -15.43 -11.77 5.56
CA ASN A 123 -16.28 -11.13 6.56
C ASN A 123 -15.88 -9.67 6.82
N ASN A 124 -16.87 -8.78 6.76
CA ASN A 124 -16.79 -7.42 7.27
C ASN A 124 -17.02 -7.39 8.80
N LEU A 125 -17.07 -6.20 9.41
CA LEU A 125 -17.32 -6.05 10.86
C LEU A 125 -18.61 -6.74 11.34
N ARG A 126 -19.60 -6.91 10.46
CA ARG A 126 -20.88 -7.58 10.79
C ARG A 126 -20.86 -9.09 10.59
N GLY A 127 -19.70 -9.67 10.25
CA GLY A 127 -19.57 -11.08 9.92
C GLY A 127 -20.23 -11.47 8.60
N GLN A 128 -20.38 -10.52 7.67
CA GLN A 128 -21.00 -10.75 6.37
C GLN A 128 -19.97 -10.63 5.24
N PRO A 129 -19.92 -11.55 4.28
CA PRO A 129 -18.97 -11.53 3.16
C PRO A 129 -19.46 -10.63 2.02
N ASN A 130 -19.68 -9.36 2.31
CA ASN A 130 -20.15 -8.37 1.34
C ASN A 130 -19.61 -6.98 1.65
N TYR A 131 -19.79 -6.07 0.69
CA TYR A 131 -19.53 -4.65 0.87
C TYR A 131 -20.49 -4.06 1.91
N MET A 132 -19.94 -3.29 2.83
CA MET A 132 -20.68 -2.48 3.79
C MET A 132 -20.28 -1.01 3.55
N GLY A 133 -21.17 -0.23 2.97
CA GLY A 133 -20.91 1.17 2.63
C GLY A 133 -20.67 2.04 3.87
N PRO A 134 -20.03 3.21 3.69
CA PRO A 134 -19.85 4.23 4.71
C PRO A 134 -21.13 4.52 5.49
N GLY A 135 -21.02 4.59 6.82
CA GLY A 135 -22.17 4.78 7.71
C GLY A 135 -21.94 5.78 8.84
N ALA A 136 -20.93 6.65 8.73
CA ALA A 136 -20.63 7.65 9.75
C ALA A 136 -21.88 8.46 10.15
N PRO A 137 -22.04 8.81 11.45
CA PRO A 137 -23.17 9.61 11.92
C PRO A 137 -23.11 11.04 11.38
N ALA A 138 -24.23 11.75 11.50
CA ALA A 138 -24.25 13.20 11.33
C ALA A 138 -23.35 13.86 12.38
N GLY A 139 -22.59 14.88 11.96
CA GLY A 139 -21.67 15.57 12.85
C GLY A 139 -20.80 16.60 12.11
N PRO A 140 -19.97 17.36 12.84
CA PRO A 140 -19.12 18.36 12.23
C PRO A 140 -17.95 17.77 11.43
N ARG A 141 -17.59 16.51 11.68
CA ARG A 141 -16.41 15.86 11.15
C ARG A 141 -16.79 14.81 10.08
N TYR A 142 -16.03 14.78 8.99
CA TYR A 142 -16.05 13.66 8.05
C TYR A 142 -15.22 12.52 8.60
N HIS A 143 -15.63 11.29 8.32
CA HIS A 143 -14.83 10.10 8.45
C HIS A 143 -14.08 9.83 7.13
N HIS A 144 -12.88 9.25 7.23
CA HIS A 144 -12.04 8.85 6.12
C HIS A 144 -12.16 7.34 5.90
N TYR A 145 -12.58 6.99 4.73
CA TYR A 145 -12.75 5.63 4.27
C TYR A 145 -11.64 5.30 3.31
N VAL A 146 -10.84 4.29 3.62
CA VAL A 146 -9.65 3.93 2.85
C VAL A 146 -9.87 2.59 2.16
N TRP A 147 -9.70 2.56 0.85
CA TRP A 147 -9.54 1.34 0.06
C TRP A 147 -8.04 1.09 -0.12
N GLU A 148 -7.52 0.09 0.55
CA GLU A 148 -6.14 -0.37 0.37
C GLU A 148 -6.11 -1.46 -0.69
N LEU A 149 -5.39 -1.24 -1.79
CA LEU A 149 -5.17 -2.19 -2.86
C LEU A 149 -3.81 -2.86 -2.70
N TYR A 150 -3.78 -4.18 -2.78
CA TYR A 150 -2.57 -4.99 -2.76
C TYR A 150 -2.46 -5.78 -4.06
N ALA A 151 -1.35 -5.65 -4.78
CA ALA A 151 -0.99 -6.52 -5.89
C ALA A 151 -0.23 -7.73 -5.33
N LEU A 152 -0.62 -8.93 -5.73
CA LEU A 152 -0.13 -10.20 -5.18
C LEU A 152 0.53 -11.04 -6.26
N SER A 153 1.63 -11.72 -5.92
CA SER A 153 2.33 -12.66 -6.79
C SER A 153 1.69 -14.05 -6.87
N ALA A 154 0.63 -14.29 -6.09
CA ALA A 154 -0.11 -15.56 -6.09
C ALA A 154 -1.55 -15.35 -5.61
N ASN A 155 -2.44 -16.28 -5.96
CA ASN A 155 -3.74 -16.40 -5.33
C ASN A 155 -3.61 -16.82 -3.86
N LEU A 156 -4.64 -16.49 -3.08
CA LEU A 156 -4.74 -16.83 -1.67
C LEU A 156 -5.74 -17.99 -1.48
N GLU A 157 -5.36 -18.96 -0.67
CA GLU A 157 -6.23 -20.08 -0.30
C GLU A 157 -6.90 -19.75 1.04
N LEU A 158 -7.99 -18.99 0.98
CA LEU A 158 -8.77 -18.56 2.14
C LEU A 158 -10.26 -18.87 1.92
N PRO A 159 -10.98 -19.31 2.97
CA PRO A 159 -12.43 -19.46 2.90
C PRO A 159 -13.12 -18.08 2.91
N ALA A 160 -14.34 -18.01 2.39
CA ALA A 160 -15.16 -16.78 2.41
C ALA A 160 -15.52 -16.29 3.82
N THR A 161 -15.24 -17.08 4.86
CA THR A 161 -15.38 -16.70 6.27
C THR A 161 -14.14 -16.03 6.85
N ALA A 162 -13.06 -15.87 6.05
CA ALA A 162 -11.81 -15.27 6.49
C ALA A 162 -12.02 -13.85 7.00
N THR A 163 -11.27 -13.51 8.05
CA THR A 163 -11.24 -12.19 8.67
C THR A 163 -10.15 -11.31 8.02
N ARG A 164 -10.12 -10.02 8.40
CA ARG A 164 -9.01 -9.11 8.02
C ARG A 164 -7.64 -9.66 8.44
N ALA A 165 -7.55 -10.23 9.65
CA ALA A 165 -6.31 -10.79 10.17
C ALA A 165 -5.83 -11.99 9.33
N ASP A 166 -6.77 -12.88 8.94
CA ASP A 166 -6.46 -14.03 8.07
C ASP A 166 -5.96 -13.56 6.70
N LEU A 167 -6.63 -12.55 6.13
CA LEU A 167 -6.22 -11.98 4.84
C LEU A 167 -4.81 -11.37 4.90
N ILE A 168 -4.53 -10.56 5.93
CA ILE A 168 -3.20 -9.96 6.13
C ILE A 168 -2.13 -11.05 6.29
N ALA A 169 -2.40 -12.07 7.09
CA ALA A 169 -1.46 -13.19 7.28
C ALA A 169 -1.22 -13.97 5.96
N ALA A 170 -2.27 -14.22 5.18
CA ALA A 170 -2.16 -14.94 3.91
C ALA A 170 -1.42 -14.14 2.83
N MET A 171 -1.48 -12.80 2.87
CA MET A 171 -0.76 -11.90 1.96
C MET A 171 0.74 -11.81 2.27
N ALA A 172 1.18 -12.20 3.48
CA ALA A 172 2.59 -12.11 3.88
C ALA A 172 3.52 -12.81 2.88
N GLY A 173 4.54 -12.10 2.41
CA GLY A 173 5.50 -12.58 1.41
C GLY A 173 4.98 -12.65 -0.03
N LYS A 174 3.72 -12.27 -0.30
CA LYS A 174 3.13 -12.28 -1.64
C LYS A 174 2.84 -10.89 -2.18
N VAL A 175 2.87 -9.85 -1.36
CA VAL A 175 2.62 -8.46 -1.79
C VAL A 175 3.78 -7.96 -2.63
N VAL A 176 3.52 -7.54 -3.86
CA VAL A 176 4.51 -6.97 -4.80
C VAL A 176 4.33 -5.46 -5.01
N ALA A 177 3.14 -4.93 -4.75
CA ALA A 177 2.87 -3.48 -4.73
C ALA A 177 1.63 -3.18 -3.88
N LYS A 178 1.49 -1.91 -3.49
CA LYS A 178 0.35 -1.39 -2.73
C LYS A 178 -0.04 -0.02 -3.28
N ALA A 179 -1.35 0.26 -3.28
CA ALA A 179 -1.92 1.59 -3.49
C ALA A 179 -3.05 1.82 -2.48
N ALA A 180 -3.48 3.06 -2.33
CA ALA A 180 -4.65 3.41 -1.54
C ALA A 180 -5.49 4.44 -2.27
N TYR A 181 -6.78 4.46 -1.99
CA TYR A 181 -7.74 5.46 -2.43
C TYR A 181 -8.61 5.87 -1.24
N VAL A 182 -8.84 7.16 -1.08
CA VAL A 182 -9.54 7.70 0.09
C VAL A 182 -10.84 8.36 -0.34
N GLY A 183 -11.92 8.07 0.38
CA GLY A 183 -13.16 8.82 0.30
C GLY A 183 -13.55 9.37 1.66
N ARG A 184 -14.34 10.43 1.69
CA ARG A 184 -14.85 11.03 2.92
C ARG A 184 -16.36 10.97 2.94
N TYR A 185 -16.91 10.66 4.12
CA TYR A 185 -18.35 10.66 4.32
C TYR A 185 -18.70 11.08 5.75
N ARG A 186 -19.82 11.76 5.91
CA ARG A 186 -20.54 11.97 7.15
C ARG A 186 -22.03 11.87 6.87
N GLY A 187 -22.81 11.38 7.81
CA GLY A 187 -24.26 11.39 7.71
C GLY A 187 -24.81 12.82 7.68
N GLU A 188 -26.00 12.96 7.13
CA GLU A 188 -26.80 14.18 7.19
C GLU A 188 -27.63 14.18 8.49
N ALA A 189 -27.92 15.38 9.03
CA ALA A 189 -28.70 15.57 10.26
C ALA A 189 -30.19 15.31 10.01
#